data_b6068f8016cae8047944f9f70b614733
#
_entry.id   b6068f8016cae8047944f9f70b614733
#
_cell.length_a   1.000
_cell.length_b   1.000
_cell.length_c   1.000
_cell.angle_alpha   90.00
_cell.angle_beta   90.00
_cell.angle_gamma   90.00
#
_symmetry.space_group_name_H-M   'P 1'
#
loop_
_entity.id
_entity.type
_entity.pdbx_description
1 polymer ?
#
loop_
_entity_poly.entity_id
_entity_poly.type
_entity_poly.pdbx_seq_one_letter_code
_entity_poly.pdbx_strand_id
1 'polypeptide(L)'
;MSKRPPVSGSEHTFTMKKWAGKVGKGNNNCYAYAVNDYQRYRGWKSQPGERAKMSSSGKHVNCGKITKLVVAENPKKVYMVKAGTKCKPSYYKIMLVVSTCKKSNYLCQGDFHFYKQHSK
;
A
#
# COMPACT_ATOMS: atom_id res chain seq x y z
N MET A 1 -8.65 -15.47 -18.57
CA MET A 1 -7.99 -15.48 -17.27
C MET A 1 -6.80 -14.53 -17.27
N SER A 2 -6.72 -13.66 -16.29
CA SER A 2 -5.57 -12.79 -16.14
C SER A 2 -4.36 -13.62 -15.68
N LYS A 3 -3.22 -13.38 -16.28
CA LYS A 3 -1.98 -14.01 -15.85
C LYS A 3 -1.51 -13.35 -14.56
N ARG A 4 -0.93 -14.14 -13.66
CA ARG A 4 -0.27 -13.61 -12.47
C ARG A 4 0.86 -12.66 -12.91
N PRO A 5 0.98 -11.46 -12.31
CA PRO A 5 2.10 -10.58 -12.60
C PRO A 5 3.45 -11.28 -12.36
N PRO A 6 4.46 -11.02 -13.20
CA PRO A 6 5.76 -11.69 -13.05
C PRO A 6 6.41 -11.32 -11.72
N VAL A 7 7.11 -12.27 -11.12
CA VAL A 7 7.85 -12.10 -9.87
C VAL A 7 9.29 -11.70 -10.15
N SER A 8 9.86 -10.89 -9.26
CA SER A 8 11.28 -10.50 -9.32
C SER A 8 12.19 -11.54 -8.65
N GLY A 9 11.63 -12.34 -7.78
CA GLY A 9 12.36 -13.25 -6.89
C GLY A 9 12.59 -12.67 -5.50
N SER A 10 12.20 -11.42 -5.27
CA SER A 10 12.37 -10.73 -3.97
C SER A 10 11.07 -10.59 -3.19
N GLU A 11 10.00 -11.22 -3.65
CA GLU A 11 8.71 -11.20 -2.96
C GLU A 11 8.78 -11.93 -1.62
N HIS A 12 8.09 -11.37 -0.62
CA HIS A 12 8.01 -12.00 0.70
C HIS A 12 7.05 -13.19 0.69
N THR A 13 7.33 -14.16 1.55
CA THR A 13 6.36 -15.22 1.86
C THR A 13 5.33 -14.66 2.85
N PHE A 14 4.06 -15.00 2.65
CA PHE A 14 3.01 -14.54 3.57
C PHE A 14 3.19 -15.16 4.95
N THR A 15 3.26 -14.33 5.98
CA THR A 15 3.43 -14.74 7.37
C THR A 15 2.21 -14.34 8.19
N MET A 16 1.19 -15.21 8.21
CA MET A 16 -0.08 -14.93 8.86
C MET A 16 0.08 -14.62 10.36
N LYS A 17 0.87 -15.41 11.08
CA LYS A 17 1.07 -15.21 12.52
C LYS A 17 1.55 -13.80 12.86
N LYS A 18 2.46 -13.28 12.07
CA LYS A 18 3.03 -11.95 12.28
C LYS A 18 1.98 -10.85 12.05
N TRP A 19 1.33 -10.87 10.89
CA TRP A 19 0.47 -9.76 10.46
C TRP A 19 -0.97 -9.88 10.96
N ALA A 20 -1.49 -11.10 11.07
CA ALA A 20 -2.85 -11.35 11.50
C ALA A 20 -2.98 -11.57 13.01
N GLY A 21 -1.88 -11.68 13.75
CA GLY A 21 -1.90 -11.78 15.20
C GLY A 21 -2.36 -10.47 15.86
N LYS A 22 -2.64 -10.51 17.16
CA LYS A 22 -3.14 -9.36 17.92
C LYS A 22 -2.27 -8.11 17.76
N VAL A 23 -0.96 -8.25 17.88
CA VAL A 23 0.00 -7.14 17.73
C VAL A 23 0.01 -6.64 16.28
N GLY A 24 0.05 -7.54 15.31
CA GLY A 24 0.05 -7.19 13.90
C GLY A 24 -1.18 -6.40 13.50
N LYS A 25 -2.37 -6.92 13.79
CA LYS A 25 -3.64 -6.25 13.45
C LYS A 25 -3.85 -4.93 14.19
N GLY A 26 -3.40 -4.83 15.43
CA GLY A 26 -3.59 -3.64 16.23
C GLY A 26 -2.76 -2.44 15.78
N ASN A 27 -1.62 -2.68 15.15
CA ASN A 27 -0.64 -1.64 14.81
C ASN A 27 -0.38 -1.47 13.33
N ASN A 28 -0.96 -2.30 12.46
CA ASN A 28 -0.65 -2.31 11.03
C ASN A 28 -1.93 -2.40 10.20
N ASN A 29 -1.93 -1.72 9.07
CA ASN A 29 -3.00 -1.76 8.08
C ASN A 29 -2.47 -2.31 6.75
N CYS A 30 -3.30 -2.27 5.71
CA CYS A 30 -2.91 -2.73 4.37
C CYS A 30 -1.70 -1.98 3.81
N TYR A 31 -1.58 -0.69 4.09
CA TYR A 31 -0.43 0.10 3.65
C TYR A 31 0.86 -0.36 4.33
N ALA A 32 0.87 -0.46 5.65
CA ALA A 32 2.03 -0.94 6.40
C ALA A 32 2.45 -2.34 5.92
N TYR A 33 1.47 -3.20 5.68
CA TYR A 33 1.71 -4.54 5.15
C TYR A 33 2.34 -4.49 3.75
N ALA A 34 1.79 -3.67 2.85
CA ALA A 34 2.29 -3.58 1.48
C ALA A 34 3.73 -3.10 1.41
N VAL A 35 4.08 -2.08 2.21
CA VAL A 35 5.44 -1.53 2.24
C VAL A 35 6.37 -2.24 3.23
N ASN A 36 5.88 -3.32 3.86
CA ASN A 36 6.63 -4.15 4.79
C ASN A 36 7.14 -3.39 6.01
N ASP A 37 6.33 -2.50 6.54
CA ASP A 37 6.64 -1.65 7.70
C ASP A 37 5.89 -2.14 8.93
N TYR A 38 6.35 -3.24 9.51
CA TYR A 38 5.71 -3.86 10.67
C TYR A 38 5.92 -3.04 11.94
N GLN A 39 4.83 -2.64 12.59
CA GLN A 39 4.85 -1.89 13.85
C GLN A 39 4.35 -2.75 15.01
N ARG A 40 5.05 -2.73 16.13
CA ARG A 40 4.71 -3.51 17.34
C ARG A 40 3.99 -2.71 18.42
N TYR A 41 4.37 -1.44 18.58
CA TYR A 41 3.97 -0.66 19.75
C TYR A 41 3.32 0.68 19.39
N ARG A 42 3.07 0.91 18.13
CA ARG A 42 2.66 2.23 17.67
C ARG A 42 1.30 2.67 18.20
N GLY A 43 0.36 1.75 18.36
CA GLY A 43 -0.98 2.06 18.81
C GLY A 43 -1.89 2.72 17.79
N TRP A 44 -1.37 3.10 16.63
CA TRP A 44 -2.15 3.63 15.51
C TRP A 44 -1.60 3.12 14.19
N LYS A 45 -2.43 3.16 13.17
CA LYS A 45 -2.08 2.61 11.86
C LYS A 45 -1.50 3.70 10.96
N SER A 46 -0.41 3.37 10.25
CA SER A 46 0.23 4.28 9.31
C SER A 46 -0.68 4.62 8.13
N GLN A 47 -0.61 5.86 7.68
CA GLN A 47 -1.31 6.32 6.49
C GLN A 47 -0.29 6.79 5.44
N PRO A 48 -0.59 6.64 4.13
CA PRO A 48 0.29 7.16 3.09
C PRO A 48 0.57 8.65 3.29
N GLY A 49 1.83 9.02 3.24
CA GLY A 49 2.26 10.42 3.40
C GLY A 49 2.47 10.87 4.83
N GLU A 50 2.12 10.07 5.82
CA GLU A 50 2.20 10.46 7.24
C GLU A 50 3.61 10.90 7.65
N ARG A 51 4.64 10.14 7.26
CA ARG A 51 6.04 10.47 7.57
C ARG A 51 6.55 11.68 6.80
N ALA A 52 5.93 12.00 5.69
CA ALA A 52 6.21 13.20 4.91
C ALA A 52 5.34 14.38 5.34
N LYS A 53 4.59 14.24 6.44
CA LYS A 53 3.67 15.25 6.99
C LYS A 53 2.60 15.69 5.98
N MET A 54 2.10 14.72 5.19
CA MET A 54 1.05 14.92 4.20
C MET A 54 -0.18 14.10 4.57
N SER A 55 -1.38 14.53 4.14
CA SER A 55 -2.63 13.85 4.48
C SER A 55 -3.13 12.98 3.32
N SER A 56 -3.53 11.75 3.64
CA SER A 56 -4.17 10.83 2.71
C SER A 56 -5.69 10.87 2.77
N SER A 57 -6.26 11.69 3.63
CA SER A 57 -7.71 11.78 3.82
C SER A 57 -8.35 12.90 2.98
N GLY A 58 -9.66 12.89 2.89
CA GLY A 58 -10.46 13.97 2.31
C GLY A 58 -11.22 13.60 1.04
N LYS A 59 -11.97 14.56 0.54
CA LYS A 59 -12.86 14.44 -0.63
C LYS A 59 -12.14 14.08 -1.92
N HIS A 60 -10.87 14.41 -2.03
CA HIS A 60 -10.12 14.32 -3.27
C HIS A 60 -9.16 13.13 -3.31
N VAL A 61 -9.46 12.09 -2.53
CA VAL A 61 -8.69 10.85 -2.57
C VAL A 61 -8.83 10.23 -3.96
N ASN A 62 -7.70 10.02 -4.63
CA ASN A 62 -7.63 9.36 -5.94
C ASN A 62 -6.27 8.68 -6.11
N CYS A 63 -6.13 7.86 -7.16
CA CYS A 63 -4.91 7.11 -7.40
C CYS A 63 -3.68 8.02 -7.50
N GLY A 64 -3.78 9.13 -8.23
CA GLY A 64 -2.66 10.06 -8.41
C GLY A 64 -2.20 10.66 -7.09
N LYS A 65 -3.15 11.12 -6.25
CA LYS A 65 -2.84 11.70 -4.95
C LYS A 65 -2.17 10.68 -4.02
N ILE A 66 -2.77 9.50 -3.87
CA ILE A 66 -2.23 8.46 -2.97
C ILE A 66 -0.87 7.98 -3.46
N THR A 67 -0.70 7.81 -4.78
CA THR A 67 0.60 7.44 -5.36
C THR A 67 1.69 8.45 -5.01
N LYS A 68 1.39 9.75 -5.13
CA LYS A 68 2.35 10.81 -4.75
C LYS A 68 2.75 10.72 -3.28
N LEU A 69 1.78 10.45 -2.39
CA LEU A 69 2.04 10.32 -0.97
C LEU A 69 2.94 9.12 -0.67
N VAL A 70 2.69 7.98 -1.31
CA VAL A 70 3.51 6.78 -1.15
C VAL A 70 4.95 7.03 -1.61
N VAL A 71 5.13 7.67 -2.77
CA VAL A 71 6.46 7.98 -3.30
C VAL A 71 7.18 8.99 -2.39
N ALA A 72 6.49 10.02 -1.92
CA ALA A 72 7.07 11.03 -1.04
C ALA A 72 7.55 10.44 0.28
N GLU A 73 6.79 9.48 0.83
CA GLU A 73 7.11 8.81 2.08
C GLU A 73 8.22 7.78 1.95
N ASN A 74 8.39 7.21 0.75
CA ASN A 74 9.35 6.14 0.48
C ASN A 74 10.31 6.57 -0.65
N PRO A 75 11.11 7.65 -0.46
CA PRO A 75 11.95 8.20 -1.52
C PRO A 75 12.97 7.17 -2.02
N LYS A 76 13.11 7.06 -3.35
CA LYS A 76 14.04 6.12 -4.01
C LYS A 76 13.76 4.64 -3.73
N LYS A 77 12.68 4.30 -3.03
CA LYS A 77 12.33 2.91 -2.68
C LYS A 77 11.12 2.40 -3.45
N VAL A 78 10.37 3.28 -4.07
CA VAL A 78 9.15 2.94 -4.81
C VAL A 78 9.23 3.55 -6.20
N TYR A 79 8.85 2.79 -7.22
CA TYR A 79 8.72 3.30 -8.58
C TYR A 79 7.51 2.70 -9.27
N MET A 80 6.97 3.41 -10.25
CA MET A 80 5.81 2.96 -11.01
C MET A 80 6.23 1.89 -12.02
N VAL A 81 5.41 0.85 -12.16
CA VAL A 81 5.64 -0.24 -13.10
C VAL A 81 4.30 -0.76 -13.61
N LYS A 82 4.26 -1.22 -14.84
CA LYS A 82 3.08 -1.91 -15.37
C LYS A 82 2.97 -3.31 -14.76
N ALA A 83 1.73 -3.80 -14.59
CA ALA A 83 1.48 -5.11 -13.98
C ALA A 83 2.26 -6.25 -14.65
N GLY A 84 2.39 -6.21 -15.97
CA GLY A 84 3.09 -7.24 -16.73
C GLY A 84 4.61 -7.12 -16.77
N THR A 85 5.19 -6.08 -16.17
CA THR A 85 6.63 -5.85 -16.16
C THR A 85 7.25 -6.45 -14.91
N LYS A 86 8.35 -7.17 -15.08
CA LYS A 86 9.12 -7.74 -13.97
C LYS A 86 9.82 -6.62 -13.19
N CYS A 87 9.70 -6.61 -11.88
CA CYS A 87 10.41 -5.66 -11.04
C CYS A 87 11.92 -5.94 -11.03
N LYS A 88 12.70 -4.89 -10.73
CA LYS A 88 14.14 -5.03 -10.49
C LYS A 88 14.42 -5.97 -9.32
N PRO A 89 15.59 -6.61 -9.27
CA PRO A 89 15.99 -7.37 -8.08
C PRO A 89 15.87 -6.51 -6.82
N SER A 90 15.47 -7.14 -5.71
CA SER A 90 15.19 -6.52 -4.42
C SER A 90 13.85 -5.75 -4.34
N TYR A 91 13.08 -5.70 -5.43
CA TYR A 91 11.76 -5.08 -5.46
C TYR A 91 10.65 -6.13 -5.60
N TYR A 92 9.47 -5.81 -5.11
CA TYR A 92 8.27 -6.60 -5.30
C TYR A 92 7.11 -5.68 -5.65
N LYS A 93 6.04 -6.24 -6.21
CA LYS A 93 4.87 -5.44 -6.60
C LYS A 93 3.91 -5.22 -5.45
N ILE A 94 3.41 -3.99 -5.39
CA ILE A 94 2.22 -3.66 -4.63
C ILE A 94 1.20 -3.05 -5.60
N MET A 95 -0.08 -3.21 -5.29
CA MET A 95 -1.15 -2.65 -6.10
C MET A 95 -2.00 -1.75 -5.22
N LEU A 96 -2.25 -0.54 -5.72
CA LEU A 96 -3.14 0.42 -5.08
C LEU A 96 -4.48 0.42 -5.81
N VAL A 97 -5.56 0.31 -5.05
CA VAL A 97 -6.93 0.45 -5.57
C VAL A 97 -7.59 1.59 -4.80
N VAL A 98 -8.23 2.48 -5.51
CA VAL A 98 -8.88 3.65 -4.90
C VAL A 98 -10.35 3.72 -5.32
N SER A 99 -11.22 3.89 -4.32
CA SER A 99 -12.62 4.22 -4.53
C SER A 99 -12.77 5.73 -4.40
N THR A 100 -13.05 6.40 -5.50
CA THR A 100 -13.20 7.86 -5.53
C THR A 100 -14.64 8.29 -5.26
N CYS A 101 -14.80 9.49 -4.71
CA CYS A 101 -16.12 10.06 -4.51
C CYS A 101 -16.67 10.68 -5.79
N LYS A 102 -17.95 10.51 -6.04
CA LYS A 102 -18.66 11.25 -7.09
C LYS A 102 -18.83 12.69 -6.63
N LYS A 103 -18.72 13.63 -7.56
CA LYS A 103 -18.86 15.07 -7.26
C LYS A 103 -20.18 15.43 -6.57
N SER A 104 -21.25 14.71 -6.87
CA SER A 104 -22.57 14.93 -6.27
C SER A 104 -22.72 14.45 -4.83
N ASN A 105 -21.77 13.67 -4.33
CA ASN A 105 -21.84 13.08 -2.99
C ASN A 105 -20.81 13.73 -2.05
N TYR A 106 -21.22 14.83 -1.45
CA TYR A 106 -20.35 15.58 -0.54
C TYR A 106 -20.05 14.84 0.79
N LEU A 107 -20.82 13.81 1.11
CA LEU A 107 -20.60 13.00 2.32
C LEU A 107 -19.58 11.87 2.09
N CYS A 108 -19.26 11.57 0.84
CA CYS A 108 -18.30 10.53 0.52
C CYS A 108 -16.88 10.99 0.83
N GLN A 109 -16.09 10.16 1.50
CA GLN A 109 -14.71 10.46 1.84
C GLN A 109 -13.69 9.76 0.96
N GLY A 110 -14.13 8.86 0.07
CA GLY A 110 -13.22 8.03 -0.71
C GLY A 110 -12.46 7.05 0.18
N ASP A 111 -11.91 6.03 -0.41
CA ASP A 111 -11.13 5.03 0.30
C ASP A 111 -10.08 4.43 -0.62
N PHE A 112 -9.08 3.78 -0.04
CA PHE A 112 -8.03 3.12 -0.80
C PHE A 112 -7.62 1.83 -0.10
N HIS A 113 -7.04 0.92 -0.89
CA HIS A 113 -6.53 -0.35 -0.38
C HIS A 113 -5.28 -0.76 -1.13
N PHE A 114 -4.35 -1.36 -0.41
CA PHE A 114 -3.10 -1.86 -0.95
C PHE A 114 -3.08 -3.39 -0.92
N TYR A 115 -2.56 -3.97 -2.00
CA TYR A 115 -2.28 -5.40 -2.09
C TYR A 115 -0.80 -5.60 -2.29
N LYS A 116 -0.28 -6.72 -1.80
CA LYS A 116 1.13 -7.08 -1.89
C LYS A 116 1.27 -8.41 -2.62
N GLN A 117 2.15 -8.47 -3.60
CA GLN A 117 2.47 -9.72 -4.27
C GLN A 117 3.40 -10.56 -3.39
N HIS A 118 3.05 -11.83 -3.22
CA HIS A 118 3.86 -12.79 -2.49
C HIS A 118 4.64 -13.69 -3.44
N SER A 119 5.60 -14.45 -2.88
CA SER A 119 6.42 -15.39 -3.64
C SER A 119 5.61 -16.54 -4.24
N LYS A 120 4.48 -16.86 -3.66
CA LYS A 120 3.56 -17.90 -4.16
C LYS A 120 2.10 -17.50 -4.01
#